data_75d3fb28710a5870059e1d086f0d5081
#
_entry.id   75d3fb28710a5870059e1d086f0d5081
#
_cell.length_a   1.000
_cell.length_b   1.000
_cell.length_c   1.000
_cell.angle_alpha   90.00
_cell.angle_beta   90.00
_cell.angle_gamma   90.00
#
_symmetry.space_group_name_H-M   'P 1'
#
loop_
_entity.id
_entity.type
_entity.pdbx_description
1 polymer ?
#
loop_
_entity_poly.entity_id
_entity_poly.type
_entity_poly.pdbx_seq_one_letter_code
_entity_poly.pdbx_strand_id
1 'polypeptide(L)'
;LQFDLQSHSTRSDGALEPAAVVAAAAKAGVKLLALTDHDTLAGVPEALEAGAEQGIAVVPAIEISAIDDGGEGATARELHILGYLVDHSNPELATTLAGFLADREQRTLRMAENLRGLGIELDEQAIAARVGAGEPIGRPHLAEAALSHPANAQRFRNEQIDDIGSFIRAYLIDGRPAFALRVTPTVKEAICAIQAAGGVAIWAHPFWDVSEPAEVLAIIDRFKALQIDGVEAFYITHTREQTELLAKRCAELNMLSTGSADFHGPENRLFSRFMAFDTYGLAPNLGPIAAPAQTS
;
A
#
# COMPACT_ATOMS: atom_id res chain seq x y z
N LEU A 1 -8.98 1.29 -21.12
CA LEU A 1 -7.67 0.75 -20.76
C LEU A 1 -7.87 -0.33 -19.68
N GLN A 2 -7.28 -1.52 -19.88
CA GLN A 2 -7.32 -2.62 -18.92
C GLN A 2 -6.07 -2.49 -18.02
N PHE A 3 -6.24 -1.85 -16.89
CA PHE A 3 -5.12 -1.55 -15.99
C PHE A 3 -5.47 -1.88 -14.53
N ASP A 4 -4.44 -2.14 -13.74
CA ASP A 4 -4.48 -2.23 -12.29
C ASP A 4 -3.15 -1.73 -11.73
N LEU A 5 -3.17 -0.64 -10.99
CA LEU A 5 -1.96 0.10 -10.65
C LEU A 5 -1.56 -0.05 -9.17
N GLN A 6 -2.12 -1.05 -8.47
CA GLN A 6 -1.65 -1.42 -7.13
C GLN A 6 -1.84 -2.92 -6.92
N SER A 7 -0.74 -3.59 -6.61
CA SER A 7 -0.72 -5.01 -6.28
C SER A 7 0.50 -5.34 -5.42
N HIS A 8 0.38 -6.36 -4.59
CA HIS A 8 1.39 -6.75 -3.60
C HIS A 8 1.85 -8.19 -3.81
N SER A 9 3.14 -8.41 -3.53
CA SER A 9 3.78 -9.72 -3.60
C SER A 9 4.29 -10.19 -2.23
N THR A 10 4.90 -11.36 -2.21
CA THR A 10 5.61 -11.87 -1.01
C THR A 10 6.79 -10.99 -0.59
N ARG A 11 7.18 -10.00 -1.41
CA ARG A 11 8.20 -9.02 -1.03
C ARG A 11 7.68 -8.02 0.02
N SER A 12 6.36 -7.94 0.22
CA SER A 12 5.73 -7.21 1.32
C SER A 12 4.71 -8.08 2.07
N ASP A 13 3.44 -7.99 1.75
CA ASP A 13 2.33 -8.66 2.43
C ASP A 13 1.32 -9.31 1.48
N GLY A 14 1.66 -9.43 0.21
CA GLY A 14 0.94 -10.25 -0.75
C GLY A 14 1.26 -11.74 -0.60
N ALA A 15 0.38 -12.59 -1.15
CA ALA A 15 0.48 -14.05 -1.02
C ALA A 15 1.25 -14.72 -2.16
N LEU A 16 1.56 -14.02 -3.26
CA LEU A 16 2.20 -14.57 -4.45
C LEU A 16 3.57 -13.95 -4.68
N GLU A 17 4.51 -14.73 -5.23
CA GLU A 17 5.78 -14.18 -5.73
C GLU A 17 5.53 -13.17 -6.86
N PRO A 18 6.44 -12.19 -7.10
CA PRO A 18 6.23 -11.12 -8.07
C PRO A 18 5.85 -11.63 -9.46
N ALA A 19 6.54 -12.63 -9.99
CA ALA A 19 6.22 -13.23 -11.29
C ALA A 19 4.83 -13.88 -11.32
N ALA A 20 4.39 -14.48 -10.21
CA ALA A 20 3.07 -15.08 -10.10
C ALA A 20 1.95 -14.02 -10.03
N VAL A 21 2.20 -12.85 -9.40
CA VAL A 21 1.29 -11.69 -9.43
C VAL A 21 1.08 -11.23 -10.87
N VAL A 22 2.17 -11.06 -11.63
CA VAL A 22 2.14 -10.64 -13.04
C VAL A 22 1.39 -11.65 -13.91
N ALA A 23 1.65 -12.95 -13.75
CA ALA A 23 0.96 -14.00 -14.48
C ALA A 23 -0.55 -14.04 -14.16
N ALA A 24 -0.92 -13.84 -12.90
CA ALA A 24 -2.32 -13.76 -12.48
C ALA A 24 -3.02 -12.51 -13.07
N ALA A 25 -2.35 -11.37 -13.10
CA ALA A 25 -2.85 -10.14 -13.72
C ALA A 25 -3.06 -10.33 -15.25
N ALA A 26 -2.08 -10.91 -15.96
CA ALA A 26 -2.18 -11.21 -17.39
C ALA A 26 -3.36 -12.12 -17.68
N LYS A 27 -3.54 -13.18 -16.86
CA LYS A 27 -4.69 -14.11 -16.97
C LYS A 27 -6.02 -13.41 -16.72
N ALA A 28 -6.06 -12.41 -15.83
CA ALA A 28 -7.25 -11.59 -15.59
C ALA A 28 -7.53 -10.57 -16.70
N GLY A 29 -6.63 -10.40 -17.67
CA GLY A 29 -6.76 -9.50 -18.81
C GLY A 29 -6.17 -8.12 -18.60
N VAL A 30 -5.42 -7.90 -17.51
CA VAL A 30 -4.67 -6.65 -17.27
C VAL A 30 -3.66 -6.44 -18.38
N LYS A 31 -3.53 -5.22 -18.87
CA LYS A 31 -2.56 -4.81 -19.89
C LYS A 31 -1.50 -3.84 -19.36
N LEU A 32 -1.84 -3.12 -18.29
CA LEU A 32 -0.94 -2.22 -17.59
C LEU A 32 -1.06 -2.52 -16.09
N LEU A 33 0.01 -3.01 -15.49
CA LEU A 33 0.10 -3.41 -14.09
C LEU A 33 1.15 -2.59 -13.37
N ALA A 34 0.95 -2.29 -12.08
CA ALA A 34 2.03 -1.89 -11.20
C ALA A 34 2.12 -2.86 -10.01
N LEU A 35 3.34 -3.31 -9.71
CA LEU A 35 3.66 -3.99 -8.46
C LEU A 35 4.15 -2.93 -7.47
N THR A 36 3.42 -2.77 -6.35
CA THR A 36 3.58 -1.66 -5.41
C THR A 36 3.87 -2.15 -4.00
N ASP A 37 4.78 -3.10 -3.85
CA ASP A 37 5.13 -3.65 -2.55
C ASP A 37 5.47 -2.55 -1.53
N HIS A 38 5.03 -2.74 -0.28
CA HIS A 38 5.22 -1.77 0.79
C HIS A 38 6.69 -1.54 1.13
N ASP A 39 7.13 -0.29 1.00
CA ASP A 39 8.46 0.22 1.38
C ASP A 39 9.65 -0.51 0.72
N THR A 40 9.42 -1.28 -0.36
CA THR A 40 10.46 -2.05 -1.05
C THR A 40 10.26 -2.10 -2.57
N LEU A 41 11.37 -2.11 -3.30
CA LEU A 41 11.42 -2.32 -4.76
C LEU A 41 11.96 -3.71 -5.13
N ALA A 42 12.16 -4.60 -4.15
CA ALA A 42 12.83 -5.89 -4.36
C ALA A 42 12.10 -6.80 -5.38
N GLY A 43 10.78 -6.66 -5.51
CA GLY A 43 9.96 -7.41 -6.48
C GLY A 43 9.95 -6.84 -7.89
N VAL A 44 10.35 -5.58 -8.08
CA VAL A 44 10.21 -4.87 -9.36
C VAL A 44 11.00 -5.50 -10.50
N PRO A 45 12.28 -5.89 -10.36
CA PRO A 45 13.02 -6.52 -11.45
C PRO A 45 12.36 -7.80 -11.96
N GLU A 46 11.93 -8.69 -11.05
CA GLU A 46 11.25 -9.93 -11.36
C GLU A 46 9.89 -9.66 -12.05
N ALA A 47 9.14 -8.66 -11.57
CA ALA A 47 7.86 -8.29 -12.16
C ALA A 47 8.01 -7.73 -13.58
N LEU A 48 9.05 -6.93 -13.85
CA LEU A 48 9.36 -6.40 -15.18
C LEU A 48 9.68 -7.51 -16.18
N GLU A 49 10.53 -8.47 -15.78
CA GLU A 49 10.89 -9.64 -16.59
C GLU A 49 9.65 -10.48 -16.90
N ALA A 50 8.85 -10.81 -15.88
CA ALA A 50 7.60 -11.54 -16.05
C ALA A 50 6.60 -10.79 -16.92
N GLY A 51 6.53 -9.46 -16.83
CA GLY A 51 5.70 -8.62 -17.70
C GLY A 51 6.05 -8.77 -19.18
N ALA A 52 7.35 -8.74 -19.49
CA ALA A 52 7.84 -8.96 -20.85
C ALA A 52 7.49 -10.36 -21.37
N GLU A 53 7.62 -11.40 -20.55
CA GLU A 53 7.24 -12.77 -20.89
C GLU A 53 5.73 -12.95 -21.11
N GLN A 54 4.90 -12.30 -20.27
CA GLN A 54 3.44 -12.38 -20.34
C GLN A 54 2.81 -11.42 -21.37
N GLY A 55 3.60 -10.52 -21.95
CA GLY A 55 3.12 -9.52 -22.92
C GLY A 55 2.19 -8.47 -22.32
N ILE A 56 2.43 -8.08 -21.07
CA ILE A 56 1.77 -6.95 -20.41
C ILE A 56 2.81 -5.90 -19.97
N ALA A 57 2.39 -4.63 -19.95
CA ALA A 57 3.25 -3.56 -19.46
C ALA A 57 3.25 -3.57 -17.92
N VAL A 58 4.44 -3.61 -17.32
CA VAL A 58 4.62 -3.45 -15.87
C VAL A 58 5.29 -2.10 -15.62
N VAL A 59 4.70 -1.32 -14.72
CA VAL A 59 5.22 -0.02 -14.26
C VAL A 59 6.11 -0.27 -13.04
N PRO A 60 7.38 0.17 -13.03
CA PRO A 60 8.17 0.16 -11.81
C PRO A 60 7.50 1.03 -10.74
N ALA A 61 7.15 0.44 -9.61
CA ALA A 61 6.36 1.15 -8.62
C ALA A 61 6.64 0.69 -7.18
N ILE A 62 6.16 1.45 -6.22
CA ILE A 62 6.28 1.21 -4.78
C ILE A 62 5.09 1.83 -4.06
N GLU A 63 4.70 1.28 -2.91
CA GLU A 63 3.82 1.93 -1.96
C GLU A 63 4.58 2.28 -0.68
N ILE A 64 4.72 3.58 -0.39
CA ILE A 64 5.40 4.07 0.80
C ILE A 64 4.36 4.39 1.88
N SER A 65 4.46 3.69 3.04
CA SER A 65 3.67 4.06 4.21
C SER A 65 4.27 5.31 4.85
N ALA A 66 3.50 6.38 4.94
CA ALA A 66 3.96 7.70 5.39
C ALA A 66 3.07 8.29 6.46
N ILE A 67 3.62 9.22 7.26
CA ILE A 67 2.89 9.94 8.30
C ILE A 67 2.44 11.29 7.75
N ASP A 68 1.14 11.51 7.75
CA ASP A 68 0.53 12.84 7.65
C ASP A 68 0.39 13.42 9.04
N ASP A 69 1.09 14.50 9.34
CA ASP A 69 1.02 15.20 10.61
C ASP A 69 -0.28 16.02 10.75
N GLY A 70 -1.05 16.12 9.67
CA GLY A 70 -2.35 16.80 9.62
C GLY A 70 -2.25 18.32 9.70
N GLY A 71 -1.08 18.88 9.98
CA GLY A 71 -0.87 20.30 10.24
C GLY A 71 -1.19 20.71 11.69
N GLU A 72 -1.17 22.01 11.96
CA GLU A 72 -1.29 22.55 13.32
C GLU A 72 -2.59 22.12 14.02
N GLY A 73 -2.46 21.39 15.12
CA GLY A 73 -3.58 20.94 15.96
C GLY A 73 -4.30 19.68 15.50
N ALA A 74 -3.88 19.05 14.40
CA ALA A 74 -4.47 17.78 13.95
C ALA A 74 -3.76 16.56 14.57
N THR A 75 -4.45 15.42 14.52
CA THR A 75 -3.85 14.13 14.93
C THR A 75 -3.09 13.55 13.76
N ALA A 76 -1.83 13.16 13.98
CA ALA A 76 -1.04 12.49 12.99
C ALA A 76 -1.64 11.13 12.63
N ARG A 77 -1.62 10.76 11.35
CA ARG A 77 -2.14 9.47 10.84
C ARG A 77 -1.18 8.85 9.83
N GLU A 78 -1.25 7.54 9.68
CA GLU A 78 -0.55 6.84 8.62
C GLU A 78 -1.40 6.86 7.34
N LEU A 79 -0.77 7.25 6.24
CA LEU A 79 -1.33 7.24 4.88
C LEU A 79 -0.33 6.57 3.95
N HIS A 80 -0.78 6.20 2.76
CA HIS A 80 0.06 5.55 1.76
C HIS A 80 0.27 6.44 0.54
N ILE A 81 1.51 6.49 0.05
CA ILE A 81 1.89 7.22 -1.16
C ILE A 81 2.47 6.22 -2.17
N LEU A 82 1.78 6.10 -3.30
CA LEU A 82 2.24 5.29 -4.43
C LEU A 82 3.26 6.08 -5.23
N GLY A 83 4.38 5.45 -5.55
CA GLY A 83 5.40 5.97 -6.46
C GLY A 83 5.41 5.16 -7.75
N TYR A 84 5.09 5.78 -8.87
CA TYR A 84 5.15 5.13 -10.18
C TYR A 84 6.32 5.64 -11.00
N LEU A 85 6.80 4.85 -11.95
CA LEU A 85 7.90 5.18 -12.87
C LEU A 85 9.22 5.50 -12.15
N VAL A 86 9.38 5.03 -10.92
CA VAL A 86 10.62 5.23 -10.15
C VAL A 86 11.78 4.48 -10.81
N ASP A 87 12.94 5.09 -10.84
CA ASP A 87 14.18 4.37 -11.18
C ASP A 87 14.50 3.38 -10.04
N HIS A 88 14.10 2.13 -10.21
CA HIS A 88 14.32 1.06 -9.23
C HIS A 88 15.78 0.67 -9.04
N SER A 89 16.67 1.16 -9.90
CA SER A 89 18.14 1.00 -9.76
C SER A 89 18.83 2.17 -9.06
N ASN A 90 18.09 3.23 -8.70
CA ASN A 90 18.63 4.43 -8.07
C ASN A 90 19.17 4.12 -6.65
N PRO A 91 20.48 4.27 -6.40
CA PRO A 91 21.09 3.92 -5.11
C PRO A 91 20.66 4.86 -3.96
N GLU A 92 20.31 6.11 -4.26
CA GLU A 92 19.82 7.06 -3.24
C GLU A 92 18.43 6.67 -2.80
N LEU A 93 17.55 6.28 -3.73
CA LEU A 93 16.23 5.73 -3.41
C LEU A 93 16.37 4.45 -2.58
N ALA A 94 17.23 3.52 -2.97
CA ALA A 94 17.46 2.29 -2.23
C ALA A 94 17.91 2.55 -0.77
N THR A 95 18.82 3.52 -0.57
CA THR A 95 19.27 3.93 0.77
C THR A 95 18.15 4.54 1.59
N THR A 96 17.34 5.41 0.98
CA THR A 96 16.19 6.06 1.63
C THR A 96 15.14 5.03 2.06
N LEU A 97 14.80 4.09 1.16
CA LEU A 97 13.83 3.03 1.46
C LEU A 97 14.32 2.07 2.54
N ALA A 98 15.62 1.76 2.59
CA ALA A 98 16.19 0.98 3.68
C ALA A 98 15.98 1.65 5.05
N GLY A 99 16.08 2.98 5.12
CA GLY A 99 15.74 3.75 6.32
C GLY A 99 14.25 3.66 6.69
N PHE A 100 13.36 3.76 5.72
CA PHE A 100 11.91 3.64 5.93
C PHE A 100 11.51 2.24 6.37
N LEU A 101 12.13 1.21 5.76
CA LEU A 101 11.92 -0.18 6.13
C LEU A 101 12.37 -0.46 7.57
N ALA A 102 13.52 0.08 7.99
CA ALA A 102 14.02 -0.06 9.35
C ALA A 102 13.06 0.57 10.38
N ASP A 103 12.47 1.75 10.10
CA ASP A 103 11.45 2.35 10.96
C ASP A 103 10.16 1.49 11.01
N ARG A 104 9.73 0.94 9.87
CA ARG A 104 8.59 0.02 9.81
C ARG A 104 8.81 -1.22 10.68
N GLU A 105 9.99 -1.82 10.61
CA GLU A 105 10.37 -2.96 11.43
C GLU A 105 10.34 -2.60 12.93
N GLN A 106 10.99 -1.51 13.32
CA GLN A 106 11.00 -1.02 14.70
C GLN A 106 9.58 -0.77 15.24
N ARG A 107 8.72 -0.16 14.43
CA ARG A 107 7.32 0.02 14.78
C ARG A 107 6.60 -1.32 14.98
N THR A 108 6.81 -2.28 14.08
CA THR A 108 6.18 -3.59 14.16
C THR A 108 6.61 -4.35 15.41
N LEU A 109 7.89 -4.26 15.79
CA LEU A 109 8.39 -4.83 17.04
C LEU A 109 7.77 -4.17 18.27
N ARG A 110 7.57 -2.84 18.26
CA ARG A 110 6.83 -2.15 19.35
C ARG A 110 5.38 -2.65 19.43
N MET A 111 4.69 -2.84 18.32
CA MET A 111 3.34 -3.43 18.31
C MET A 111 3.33 -4.86 18.84
N ALA A 112 4.34 -5.69 18.51
CA ALA A 112 4.48 -7.03 19.05
C ALA A 112 4.64 -7.02 20.59
N GLU A 113 5.45 -6.10 21.12
CA GLU A 113 5.60 -5.91 22.57
C GLU A 113 4.27 -5.49 23.22
N ASN A 114 3.54 -4.57 22.61
CA ASN A 114 2.22 -4.15 23.08
C ASN A 114 1.22 -5.33 23.12
N LEU A 115 1.20 -6.18 22.06
CA LEU A 115 0.36 -7.39 22.02
C LEU A 115 0.70 -8.36 23.16
N ARG A 116 1.99 -8.63 23.40
CA ARG A 116 2.44 -9.44 24.55
C ARG A 116 2.01 -8.85 25.87
N GLY A 117 2.12 -7.52 26.02
CA GLY A 117 1.64 -6.81 27.21
C GLY A 117 0.14 -6.95 27.47
N LEU A 118 -0.66 -7.22 26.44
CA LEU A 118 -2.08 -7.54 26.50
C LEU A 118 -2.36 -9.03 26.75
N GLY A 119 -1.32 -9.86 26.91
CA GLY A 119 -1.44 -11.31 27.06
C GLY A 119 -1.83 -12.05 25.79
N ILE A 120 -1.48 -11.50 24.63
CA ILE A 120 -1.60 -12.16 23.33
C ILE A 120 -0.27 -12.81 22.99
N GLU A 121 -0.29 -14.12 22.80
CA GLU A 121 0.89 -14.90 22.42
C GLU A 121 1.12 -14.80 20.91
N LEU A 122 2.39 -14.77 20.48
CA LEU A 122 2.77 -14.67 19.08
C LEU A 122 3.60 -15.90 18.67
N ASP A 123 3.50 -16.32 17.44
CA ASP A 123 4.46 -17.25 16.84
C ASP A 123 5.81 -16.54 16.61
N GLU A 124 6.67 -16.62 17.63
CA GLU A 124 7.97 -15.98 17.64
C GLU A 124 8.92 -16.54 16.57
N GLN A 125 8.73 -17.81 16.16
CA GLN A 125 9.56 -18.41 15.13
C GLN A 125 9.23 -17.82 13.76
N ALA A 126 7.96 -17.61 13.45
CA ALA A 126 7.52 -16.99 12.21
C ALA A 126 8.03 -15.54 12.10
N ILE A 127 7.93 -14.75 13.19
CA ILE A 127 8.45 -13.38 13.26
C ILE A 127 9.96 -13.36 13.06
N ALA A 128 10.70 -14.18 13.81
CA ALA A 128 12.16 -14.25 13.77
C ALA A 128 12.68 -14.70 12.41
N ALA A 129 11.99 -15.63 11.74
CA ALA A 129 12.36 -16.12 10.42
C ALA A 129 12.32 -15.00 9.38
N ARG A 130 11.25 -14.17 9.35
CA ARG A 130 11.14 -13.04 8.43
C ARG A 130 12.20 -11.99 8.68
N VAL A 131 12.39 -11.58 9.94
CA VAL A 131 13.43 -10.60 10.32
C VAL A 131 14.82 -11.13 9.95
N GLY A 132 15.10 -12.40 10.22
CA GLY A 132 16.38 -13.04 9.89
C GLY A 132 16.64 -13.18 8.39
N ALA A 133 15.59 -13.26 7.58
CA ALA A 133 15.66 -13.25 6.11
C ALA A 133 15.78 -11.83 5.52
N GLY A 134 15.66 -10.77 6.34
CA GLY A 134 15.61 -9.39 5.87
C GLY A 134 14.33 -9.05 5.11
N GLU A 135 13.27 -9.84 5.33
CA GLU A 135 11.97 -9.61 4.70
C GLU A 135 11.17 -8.57 5.48
N PRO A 136 10.37 -7.74 4.79
CA PRO A 136 9.50 -6.77 5.45
C PRO A 136 8.55 -7.42 6.44
N ILE A 137 8.40 -6.81 7.62
CA ILE A 137 7.43 -7.22 8.63
C ILE A 137 6.42 -6.09 8.87
N GLY A 138 5.15 -6.43 9.00
CA GLY A 138 4.06 -5.46 9.19
C GLY A 138 2.88 -6.04 9.96
N ARG A 139 1.81 -5.25 10.05
CA ARG A 139 0.57 -5.61 10.77
C ARG A 139 -0.03 -6.96 10.37
N PRO A 140 -0.11 -7.33 9.07
CA PRO A 140 -0.64 -8.62 8.67
C PRO A 140 0.15 -9.80 9.26
N HIS A 141 1.48 -9.70 9.28
CA HIS A 141 2.36 -10.74 9.82
C HIS A 141 2.21 -10.91 11.34
N LEU A 142 1.99 -9.81 12.09
CA LEU A 142 1.64 -9.90 13.52
C LEU A 142 0.27 -10.54 13.75
N ALA A 143 -0.71 -10.18 12.91
CA ALA A 143 -2.04 -10.77 12.98
C ALA A 143 -1.98 -12.28 12.72
N GLU A 144 -1.26 -12.71 11.69
CA GLU A 144 -1.05 -14.13 11.38
C GLU A 144 -0.36 -14.87 12.53
N ALA A 145 0.74 -14.31 13.06
CA ALA A 145 1.46 -14.88 14.20
C ALA A 145 0.60 -15.01 15.46
N ALA A 146 -0.34 -14.07 15.68
CA ALA A 146 -1.28 -14.14 16.79
C ALA A 146 -2.40 -15.15 16.56
N LEU A 147 -2.98 -15.16 15.35
CA LEU A 147 -4.11 -16.04 14.99
C LEU A 147 -3.69 -17.51 14.92
N SER A 148 -2.47 -17.80 14.49
CA SER A 148 -1.93 -19.16 14.43
C SER A 148 -1.58 -19.72 15.81
N HIS A 149 -1.39 -18.88 16.84
CA HIS A 149 -0.98 -19.33 18.16
C HIS A 149 -2.16 -19.92 18.95
N PRO A 150 -2.11 -21.22 19.36
CA PRO A 150 -3.28 -21.93 19.93
C PRO A 150 -3.75 -21.33 21.27
N ALA A 151 -2.88 -20.71 22.04
CA ALA A 151 -3.24 -20.08 23.33
C ALA A 151 -4.27 -18.95 23.18
N ASN A 152 -4.31 -18.30 22.02
CA ASN A 152 -5.24 -17.18 21.78
C ASN A 152 -6.64 -17.63 21.32
N ALA A 153 -6.81 -18.89 20.94
CA ALA A 153 -8.00 -19.36 20.24
C ALA A 153 -9.33 -19.10 20.99
N GLN A 154 -9.34 -19.25 22.33
CA GLN A 154 -10.54 -18.99 23.13
C GLN A 154 -10.85 -17.49 23.22
N ARG A 155 -9.80 -16.67 23.38
CA ARG A 155 -9.93 -15.21 23.45
C ARG A 155 -10.52 -14.67 22.13
N PHE A 156 -9.95 -15.06 20.99
CA PHE A 156 -10.39 -14.54 19.68
C PHE A 156 -11.80 -14.99 19.32
N ARG A 157 -12.21 -16.21 19.72
CA ARG A 157 -13.63 -16.61 19.58
C ARG A 157 -14.57 -15.69 20.37
N ASN A 158 -14.21 -15.34 21.61
CA ASN A 158 -15.02 -14.46 22.46
C ASN A 158 -15.08 -13.02 21.90
N GLU A 159 -14.01 -12.56 21.25
CA GLU A 159 -13.88 -11.23 20.67
C GLU A 159 -14.37 -11.16 19.20
N GLN A 160 -14.82 -12.29 18.64
CA GLN A 160 -15.28 -12.42 17.24
C GLN A 160 -14.19 -12.02 16.23
N ILE A 161 -12.95 -12.42 16.51
CA ILE A 161 -11.78 -12.22 15.65
C ILE A 161 -11.50 -13.55 14.95
N ASP A 162 -11.70 -13.59 13.63
CA ASP A 162 -11.63 -14.79 12.81
C ASP A 162 -10.69 -14.66 11.60
N ASP A 163 -10.22 -13.46 11.30
CA ASP A 163 -9.31 -13.20 10.19
C ASP A 163 -8.28 -12.09 10.52
N ILE A 164 -7.29 -11.94 9.64
CA ILE A 164 -6.23 -10.91 9.74
C ILE A 164 -6.85 -9.52 9.83
N GLY A 165 -7.85 -9.22 9.01
CA GLY A 165 -8.48 -7.91 8.97
C GLY A 165 -9.23 -7.57 10.27
N SER A 166 -9.97 -8.52 10.85
CA SER A 166 -10.65 -8.33 12.14
C SER A 166 -9.65 -8.13 13.28
N PHE A 167 -8.53 -8.88 13.27
CA PHE A 167 -7.45 -8.70 14.24
C PHE A 167 -6.81 -7.32 14.14
N ILE A 168 -6.44 -6.88 12.93
CA ILE A 168 -5.84 -5.56 12.70
C ILE A 168 -6.78 -4.45 13.20
N ARG A 169 -8.07 -4.52 12.86
CA ARG A 169 -9.07 -3.54 13.33
C ARG A 169 -9.25 -3.53 14.84
N ALA A 170 -9.09 -4.67 15.50
CA ALA A 170 -9.24 -4.77 16.96
C ALA A 170 -8.03 -4.24 17.72
N TYR A 171 -6.81 -4.40 17.20
CA TYR A 171 -5.60 -4.21 17.96
C TYR A 171 -4.56 -3.25 17.36
N LEU A 172 -4.48 -3.13 16.02
CA LEU A 172 -3.29 -2.59 15.32
C LEU A 172 -3.55 -1.35 14.46
N ILE A 173 -4.74 -0.75 14.52
CA ILE A 173 -5.02 0.55 13.90
C ILE A 173 -5.03 1.67 14.95
N ASP A 174 -5.07 2.91 14.49
CA ASP A 174 -5.08 4.08 15.36
C ASP A 174 -6.17 4.00 16.43
N GLY A 175 -5.83 4.43 17.65
CA GLY A 175 -6.71 4.33 18.83
C GLY A 175 -6.89 2.93 19.40
N ARG A 176 -6.22 1.89 18.87
CA ARG A 176 -6.31 0.51 19.37
C ARG A 176 -5.14 0.17 20.30
N PRO A 177 -5.34 -0.81 21.23
CA PRO A 177 -4.46 -0.98 22.39
C PRO A 177 -3.03 -1.42 22.07
N ALA A 178 -2.78 -2.06 20.92
CA ALA A 178 -1.43 -2.47 20.53
C ALA A 178 -0.84 -1.58 19.40
N PHE A 179 -1.57 -0.56 18.96
CA PHE A 179 -1.08 0.34 17.92
C PHE A 179 0.20 1.10 18.35
N ALA A 180 1.11 1.25 17.42
CA ALA A 180 2.25 2.15 17.52
C ALA A 180 2.35 2.98 16.24
N LEU A 181 2.47 4.30 16.37
CA LEU A 181 2.64 5.20 15.22
C LEU A 181 4.05 5.04 14.65
N ARG A 182 4.19 5.16 13.33
CA ARG A 182 5.49 5.37 12.67
C ARG A 182 6.01 6.78 13.00
N VAL A 183 7.30 6.94 12.84
CA VAL A 183 7.96 8.25 13.00
C VAL A 183 8.36 8.80 11.63
N THR A 184 8.81 7.94 10.72
CA THR A 184 9.22 8.27 9.36
C THR A 184 8.74 7.21 8.36
N PRO A 185 8.61 7.56 7.06
CA PRO A 185 8.68 8.92 6.51
C PRO A 185 7.42 9.74 6.79
N THR A 186 7.55 11.05 6.74
CA THR A 186 6.42 11.95 6.53
C THR A 186 5.94 11.87 5.09
N VAL A 187 4.69 12.28 4.82
CA VAL A 187 4.17 12.37 3.44
C VAL A 187 5.08 13.21 2.53
N LYS A 188 5.62 14.32 3.05
CA LYS A 188 6.56 15.15 2.29
C LYS A 188 7.84 14.39 1.91
N GLU A 189 8.43 13.64 2.85
CA GLU A 189 9.63 12.85 2.58
C GLU A 189 9.37 11.75 1.57
N ALA A 190 8.19 11.07 1.64
CA ALA A 190 7.80 10.07 0.67
C ALA A 190 7.65 10.65 -0.75
N ILE A 191 6.94 11.80 -0.89
CA ILE A 191 6.82 12.51 -2.17
C ILE A 191 8.19 12.89 -2.71
N CYS A 192 9.05 13.49 -1.90
CA CYS A 192 10.39 13.89 -2.31
C CYS A 192 11.25 12.70 -2.76
N ALA A 193 11.21 11.57 -2.04
CA ALA A 193 11.97 10.36 -2.39
C ALA A 193 11.52 9.79 -3.75
N ILE A 194 10.21 9.71 -3.99
CA ILE A 194 9.64 9.25 -5.27
C ILE A 194 10.08 10.18 -6.41
N GLN A 195 9.92 11.48 -6.26
CA GLN A 195 10.24 12.46 -7.31
C GLN A 195 11.74 12.58 -7.58
N ALA A 196 12.59 12.47 -6.55
CA ALA A 196 14.03 12.44 -6.70
C ALA A 196 14.52 11.22 -7.51
N ALA A 197 13.76 10.12 -7.49
CA ALA A 197 13.98 8.94 -8.31
C ALA A 197 13.31 9.01 -9.70
N GLY A 198 12.86 10.19 -10.13
CA GLY A 198 12.20 10.41 -11.42
C GLY A 198 10.75 9.93 -11.48
N GLY A 199 10.20 9.53 -10.37
CA GLY A 199 8.85 8.97 -10.26
C GLY A 199 7.74 10.01 -10.12
N VAL A 200 6.52 9.50 -10.10
CA VAL A 200 5.26 10.25 -9.96
C VAL A 200 4.59 9.81 -8.65
N ALA A 201 4.28 10.76 -7.77
CA ALA A 201 3.73 10.50 -6.44
C ALA A 201 2.20 10.62 -6.42
N ILE A 202 1.50 9.60 -5.94
CA ILE A 202 0.04 9.51 -5.91
C ILE A 202 -0.42 9.16 -4.49
N TRP A 203 -1.42 9.86 -3.92
CA TRP A 203 -2.03 9.45 -2.67
C TRP A 203 -2.92 8.22 -2.90
N ALA A 204 -2.62 7.11 -2.23
CA ALA A 204 -3.34 5.85 -2.33
C ALA A 204 -4.68 5.91 -1.59
N HIS A 205 -5.69 5.26 -2.11
CA HIS A 205 -6.99 4.92 -1.49
C HIS A 205 -7.50 5.92 -0.41
N PRO A 206 -7.75 7.20 -0.73
CA PRO A 206 -8.04 8.25 0.27
C PRO A 206 -9.15 7.92 1.27
N PHE A 207 -10.23 7.27 0.82
CA PHE A 207 -11.37 6.92 1.66
C PHE A 207 -11.19 5.61 2.46
N TRP A 208 -10.02 4.97 2.35
CA TRP A 208 -9.66 3.86 3.24
C TRP A 208 -9.30 4.35 4.64
N ASP A 209 -8.57 5.47 4.72
CA ASP A 209 -8.04 6.02 5.97
C ASP A 209 -8.86 7.21 6.50
N VAL A 210 -9.59 7.91 5.63
CA VAL A 210 -10.33 9.13 5.94
C VAL A 210 -11.78 9.00 5.46
N SER A 211 -12.74 9.02 6.39
CA SER A 211 -14.15 8.82 6.04
C SER A 211 -14.87 10.09 5.56
N GLU A 212 -14.44 11.26 6.06
CA GLU A 212 -15.15 12.52 5.83
C GLU A 212 -14.73 13.19 4.52
N PRO A 213 -15.65 13.38 3.54
CA PRO A 213 -15.32 13.95 2.24
C PRO A 213 -14.65 15.34 2.29
N ALA A 214 -15.09 16.19 3.21
CA ALA A 214 -14.49 17.52 3.37
C ALA A 214 -13.04 17.45 3.86
N GLU A 215 -12.72 16.48 4.72
CA GLU A 215 -11.36 16.24 5.21
C GLU A 215 -10.48 15.68 4.09
N VAL A 216 -10.98 14.73 3.29
CA VAL A 216 -10.25 14.21 2.12
C VAL A 216 -9.87 15.34 1.17
N LEU A 217 -10.80 16.24 0.85
CA LEU A 217 -10.51 17.40 -0.01
C LEU A 217 -9.46 18.33 0.60
N ALA A 218 -9.52 18.59 1.90
CA ALA A 218 -8.54 19.43 2.60
C ALA A 218 -7.13 18.79 2.57
N ILE A 219 -7.05 17.45 2.70
CA ILE A 219 -5.79 16.71 2.58
C ILE A 219 -5.25 16.80 1.15
N ILE A 220 -6.09 16.63 0.12
CA ILE A 220 -5.69 16.80 -1.28
C ILE A 220 -5.08 18.19 -1.50
N ASP A 221 -5.68 19.24 -0.97
CA ASP A 221 -5.19 20.61 -1.11
C ASP A 221 -3.82 20.80 -0.42
N ARG A 222 -3.64 20.23 0.78
CA ARG A 222 -2.34 20.23 1.46
C ARG A 222 -1.28 19.45 0.67
N PHE A 223 -1.62 18.26 0.17
CA PHE A 223 -0.68 17.44 -0.59
C PHE A 223 -0.35 18.06 -1.95
N LYS A 224 -1.31 18.77 -2.57
CA LYS A 224 -1.04 19.59 -3.76
C LYS A 224 0.00 20.69 -3.48
N ALA A 225 -0.06 21.32 -2.31
CA ALA A 225 0.96 22.27 -1.88
C ALA A 225 2.33 21.62 -1.63
N LEU A 226 2.36 20.33 -1.30
CA LEU A 226 3.57 19.49 -1.22
C LEU A 226 4.01 18.94 -2.60
N GLN A 227 3.33 19.34 -3.68
CA GLN A 227 3.61 18.95 -5.06
C GLN A 227 3.32 17.47 -5.37
N ILE A 228 2.35 16.84 -4.69
CA ILE A 228 1.87 15.52 -5.10
C ILE A 228 1.29 15.58 -6.53
N ASP A 229 1.51 14.53 -7.33
CA ASP A 229 1.13 14.53 -8.74
C ASP A 229 -0.32 14.09 -8.97
N GLY A 230 -0.89 13.29 -8.05
CA GLY A 230 -2.23 12.76 -8.22
C GLY A 230 -2.82 12.06 -7.00
N VAL A 231 -3.98 11.44 -7.24
CA VAL A 231 -4.75 10.70 -6.24
C VAL A 231 -5.30 9.41 -6.87
N GLU A 232 -5.35 8.33 -6.12
CA GLU A 232 -6.04 7.12 -6.52
C GLU A 232 -7.55 7.30 -6.35
N ALA A 233 -8.20 7.70 -7.45
CA ALA A 233 -9.62 8.01 -7.44
C ALA A 233 -10.51 6.78 -7.60
N PHE A 234 -10.02 5.74 -8.29
CA PHE A 234 -10.75 4.54 -8.65
C PHE A 234 -10.25 3.35 -7.83
N TYR A 235 -10.87 3.09 -6.69
CA TYR A 235 -10.43 2.06 -5.77
C TYR A 235 -11.56 1.08 -5.42
N ILE A 236 -11.22 -0.17 -5.16
CA ILE A 236 -12.18 -1.25 -4.96
C ILE A 236 -13.27 -0.96 -3.90
N THR A 237 -12.97 -0.18 -2.86
CA THR A 237 -13.94 0.15 -1.81
C THR A 237 -14.59 1.51 -1.97
N HIS A 238 -14.18 2.31 -2.95
CA HIS A 238 -14.77 3.62 -3.15
C HIS A 238 -16.21 3.50 -3.71
N THR A 239 -17.12 4.25 -3.11
CA THR A 239 -18.47 4.41 -3.67
C THR A 239 -18.43 5.28 -4.93
N ARG A 240 -19.53 5.30 -5.68
CA ARG A 240 -19.68 6.19 -6.84
C ARG A 240 -19.46 7.64 -6.46
N GLU A 241 -20.04 8.10 -5.36
CA GLU A 241 -19.94 9.49 -4.89
C GLU A 241 -18.50 9.85 -4.51
N GLN A 242 -17.80 8.93 -3.87
CA GLN A 242 -16.37 9.10 -3.52
C GLN A 242 -15.49 9.17 -4.76
N THR A 243 -15.68 8.26 -5.71
CA THR A 243 -14.96 8.24 -6.99
C THR A 243 -15.21 9.52 -7.80
N GLU A 244 -16.47 9.95 -7.94
CA GLU A 244 -16.84 11.17 -8.66
C GLU A 244 -16.23 12.41 -7.99
N LEU A 245 -16.23 12.47 -6.65
CA LEU A 245 -15.62 13.56 -5.88
C LEU A 245 -14.12 13.67 -6.15
N LEU A 246 -13.39 12.54 -6.04
CA LEU A 246 -11.95 12.50 -6.25
C LEU A 246 -11.58 12.83 -7.70
N ALA A 247 -12.24 12.20 -8.68
CA ALA A 247 -11.96 12.44 -10.10
C ALA A 247 -12.23 13.92 -10.48
N LYS A 248 -13.32 14.51 -9.96
CA LYS A 248 -13.61 15.93 -10.15
C LYS A 248 -12.52 16.82 -9.55
N ARG A 249 -12.10 16.53 -8.28
CA ARG A 249 -11.05 17.32 -7.62
C ARG A 249 -9.72 17.22 -8.35
N CYS A 250 -9.35 16.04 -8.82
CA CYS A 250 -8.14 15.85 -9.64
C CYS A 250 -8.21 16.70 -10.92
N ALA A 251 -9.35 16.71 -11.62
CA ALA A 251 -9.53 17.52 -12.82
C ALA A 251 -9.43 19.04 -12.54
N GLU A 252 -10.05 19.53 -11.46
CA GLU A 252 -9.99 20.94 -11.03
C GLU A 252 -8.55 21.39 -10.73
N LEU A 253 -7.74 20.53 -10.14
CA LEU A 253 -6.36 20.81 -9.76
C LEU A 253 -5.32 20.42 -10.81
N ASN A 254 -5.76 19.92 -11.97
CA ASN A 254 -4.90 19.38 -13.02
C ASN A 254 -3.93 18.32 -12.47
N MET A 255 -4.49 17.35 -11.74
CA MET A 255 -3.77 16.21 -11.13
C MET A 255 -4.09 14.92 -11.87
N LEU A 256 -3.23 13.91 -11.67
CA LEU A 256 -3.48 12.55 -12.13
C LEU A 256 -4.58 11.89 -11.29
N SER A 257 -5.28 10.92 -11.90
CA SER A 257 -6.25 10.07 -11.21
C SER A 257 -6.02 8.62 -11.61
N THR A 258 -5.51 7.82 -10.69
CA THR A 258 -5.20 6.41 -10.89
C THR A 258 -6.29 5.50 -10.32
N GLY A 259 -6.11 4.19 -10.46
CA GLY A 259 -7.02 3.23 -9.86
C GLY A 259 -6.45 1.83 -9.78
N SER A 260 -6.98 1.07 -8.83
CA SER A 260 -6.54 -0.29 -8.55
C SER A 260 -7.57 -1.13 -7.80
N ALA A 261 -7.32 -2.43 -7.80
CA ALA A 261 -7.99 -3.39 -6.93
C ALA A 261 -7.15 -3.78 -5.71
N ASP A 262 -5.92 -3.27 -5.61
CA ASP A 262 -5.03 -3.50 -4.47
C ASP A 262 -4.81 -5.00 -4.18
N PHE A 263 -4.47 -5.76 -5.23
CA PHE A 263 -4.42 -7.22 -5.18
C PHE A 263 -3.36 -7.73 -4.20
N HIS A 264 -3.77 -8.54 -3.21
CA HIS A 264 -2.90 -9.18 -2.22
C HIS A 264 -2.82 -10.70 -2.34
N GLY A 265 -3.67 -11.30 -3.17
CA GLY A 265 -3.67 -12.76 -3.37
C GLY A 265 -5.06 -13.36 -3.50
N PRO A 266 -5.20 -14.55 -4.10
CA PRO A 266 -6.50 -15.16 -4.43
C PRO A 266 -7.35 -15.52 -3.21
N GLU A 267 -6.72 -15.76 -2.06
CA GLU A 267 -7.40 -16.11 -0.81
C GLU A 267 -7.72 -14.88 0.06
N ASN A 268 -7.30 -13.67 -0.35
CA ASN A 268 -7.64 -12.46 0.38
C ASN A 268 -9.15 -12.19 0.28
N ARG A 269 -9.79 -11.86 1.38
CA ARG A 269 -11.25 -11.69 1.44
C ARG A 269 -11.76 -10.55 0.55
N LEU A 270 -10.99 -9.45 0.44
CA LEU A 270 -11.38 -8.25 -0.29
C LEU A 270 -10.52 -8.04 -1.53
N PHE A 271 -9.21 -8.17 -1.39
CA PHE A 271 -8.21 -7.83 -2.39
C PHE A 271 -7.74 -9.07 -3.20
N SER A 272 -8.70 -9.85 -3.72
CA SER A 272 -8.42 -11.15 -4.35
C SER A 272 -8.55 -11.17 -5.87
N ARG A 273 -8.96 -10.06 -6.49
CA ARG A 273 -9.20 -10.02 -7.94
C ARG A 273 -8.71 -8.73 -8.56
N PHE A 274 -8.00 -8.83 -9.66
CA PHE A 274 -7.60 -7.67 -10.45
C PHE A 274 -8.80 -6.95 -11.08
N MET A 275 -8.63 -5.64 -11.30
CA MET A 275 -9.61 -4.74 -11.92
C MET A 275 -10.98 -4.76 -11.21
N ALA A 276 -11.03 -5.06 -9.93
CA ALA A 276 -12.25 -5.13 -9.14
C ALA A 276 -12.72 -3.75 -8.62
N PHE A 277 -12.36 -2.68 -9.30
CA PHE A 277 -12.82 -1.31 -9.05
C PHE A 277 -13.71 -0.83 -10.20
N ASP A 278 -14.52 0.18 -9.95
CA ASP A 278 -15.41 0.77 -10.96
C ASP A 278 -14.96 2.21 -11.28
N THR A 279 -14.95 2.55 -12.55
CA THR A 279 -14.73 3.92 -13.00
C THR A 279 -16.02 4.72 -13.12
N TYR A 280 -17.16 4.08 -13.01
CA TYR A 280 -18.50 4.68 -13.17
C TYR A 280 -18.66 5.47 -14.47
N GLY A 281 -17.90 5.09 -15.50
CA GLY A 281 -17.89 5.75 -16.81
C GLY A 281 -17.01 6.99 -16.89
N LEU A 282 -16.27 7.32 -15.84
CA LEU A 282 -15.26 8.37 -15.85
C LEU A 282 -13.96 7.90 -16.50
N ALA A 283 -13.21 8.83 -17.09
CA ALA A 283 -11.92 8.52 -17.70
C ALA A 283 -10.77 8.81 -16.70
N PRO A 284 -10.00 7.80 -16.29
CA PRO A 284 -8.79 8.03 -15.50
C PRO A 284 -7.76 8.90 -16.24
N ASN A 285 -7.12 9.81 -15.53
CA ASN A 285 -5.98 10.58 -16.04
C ASN A 285 -4.68 9.96 -15.54
N LEU A 286 -4.14 9.01 -16.28
CA LEU A 286 -2.91 8.32 -15.89
C LEU A 286 -1.63 9.08 -16.29
N GLY A 287 -1.74 10.12 -17.14
CA GLY A 287 -0.58 10.87 -17.59
C GLY A 287 0.55 10.00 -18.14
N PRO A 288 1.81 10.18 -17.67
CA PRO A 288 2.94 9.38 -18.16
C PRO A 288 2.87 7.89 -17.75
N ILE A 289 2.07 7.52 -16.75
CA ILE A 289 1.93 6.13 -16.29
C ILE A 289 1.26 5.27 -17.38
N ALA A 290 0.42 5.85 -18.24
CA ALA A 290 -0.30 5.14 -19.29
C ALA A 290 0.63 4.54 -20.38
N ALA A 291 1.83 5.07 -20.53
CA ALA A 291 2.83 4.64 -21.52
C ALA A 291 4.22 4.64 -20.85
N PRO A 292 4.49 3.69 -19.93
CA PRO A 292 5.81 3.57 -19.34
C PRO A 292 6.84 3.35 -20.46
N ALA A 293 7.97 4.09 -20.39
CA ALA A 293 9.06 3.89 -21.34
C ALA A 293 9.46 2.40 -21.29
N GLN A 294 9.50 1.75 -22.47
CA GLN A 294 10.05 0.41 -22.55
C GLN A 294 11.52 0.50 -22.15
N THR A 295 11.89 -0.04 -21.00
CA THR A 295 13.28 -0.21 -20.62
C THR A 295 13.92 -1.16 -21.62
N SER A 296 14.78 -0.59 -22.46
CA SER A 296 15.59 -1.31 -23.47
C SER A 296 16.69 -2.13 -22.79
#